data_842fa6168b4ee68057ce61ff95597f9b
#
_entry.id   842fa6168b4ee68057ce61ff95597f9b
#
_cell.length_a   1.000
_cell.length_b   1.000
_cell.length_c   1.000
_cell.angle_alpha   90.00
_cell.angle_beta   90.00
_cell.angle_gamma   90.00
#
_symmetry.space_group_name_H-M   'P 1'
#
loop_
_entity.id
_entity.type
_entity.pdbx_description
1 polymer ?
#
loop_
_entity_poly.entity_id
_entity_poly.type
_entity_poly.pdbx_seq_one_letter_code
_entity_poly.pdbx_strand_id
1 'polypeptide(L)'
;MLVYPGNTPPRINFIRKMPDGNSNLSEIVIGSHTGTHVDSLLHVKNGASAVTDLPYDSLVGPSRVIDLSQIETGITSRDLSPHKIRSGEIILLKTRNSKRGYKEFYEDFVFMTEDGADYLVHQGVKTIGHDYIAIQKFRSGNVNVHKMLLEAGLTIFEGLNLTEVRPGRYYFVGLPLKVRTEAAPARALLLR
;
A
#
# COMPACT_ATOMS: atom_id res chain seq x y z
N MET A 1 -7.66 -7.93 10.59
CA MET A 1 -6.86 -7.28 9.51
C MET A 1 -6.55 -8.33 8.46
N LEU A 2 -6.58 -7.96 7.20
CA LEU A 2 -6.16 -8.84 6.10
C LEU A 2 -4.66 -9.12 6.20
N VAL A 3 -4.27 -10.37 5.97
CA VAL A 3 -2.87 -10.83 6.01
C VAL A 3 -2.58 -11.57 4.72
N TYR A 4 -1.46 -11.25 4.09
CA TYR A 4 -1.01 -11.98 2.90
C TYR A 4 -0.62 -13.42 3.29
N PRO A 5 -0.97 -14.44 2.47
CA PRO A 5 -0.62 -15.83 2.75
C PRO A 5 0.88 -16.03 3.00
N GLY A 6 1.21 -16.65 4.13
CA GLY A 6 2.59 -16.86 4.56
C GLY A 6 3.14 -15.80 5.51
N ASN A 7 2.48 -14.64 5.65
CA ASN A 7 2.88 -13.61 6.60
C ASN A 7 2.37 -13.90 8.01
N THR A 8 3.03 -13.30 9.01
CA THR A 8 2.67 -13.45 10.43
C THR A 8 1.30 -12.82 10.71
N PRO A 9 0.32 -13.57 11.26
CA PRO A 9 -0.94 -12.99 11.69
C PRO A 9 -0.75 -12.01 12.86
N PRO A 10 -1.47 -10.89 12.91
CA PRO A 10 -1.40 -9.97 14.02
C PRO A 10 -1.95 -10.60 15.30
N ARG A 11 -1.29 -10.37 16.43
CA ARG A 11 -1.71 -10.83 17.76
C ARG A 11 -1.64 -9.70 18.75
N ILE A 12 -2.60 -9.66 19.66
CA ILE A 12 -2.64 -8.74 20.79
C ILE A 12 -2.68 -9.58 22.06
N ASN A 13 -1.63 -9.50 22.87
CA ASN A 13 -1.49 -10.19 24.14
C ASN A 13 -1.63 -9.19 25.28
N PHE A 14 -2.60 -9.39 26.17
CA PHE A 14 -2.69 -8.58 27.39
C PHE A 14 -1.66 -9.09 28.39
N ILE A 15 -0.63 -8.27 28.66
CA ILE A 15 0.42 -8.55 29.67
C ILE A 15 -0.12 -8.28 31.06
N ARG A 16 -0.96 -7.24 31.22
CA ARG A 16 -1.66 -6.89 32.46
C ARG A 16 -3.08 -6.43 32.15
N LYS A 17 -4.00 -6.70 33.07
CA LYS A 17 -5.39 -6.24 33.00
C LYS A 17 -5.85 -5.70 34.33
N MET A 18 -6.68 -4.67 34.32
CA MET A 18 -7.45 -4.24 35.48
C MET A 18 -8.56 -5.28 35.79
N PRO A 19 -8.95 -5.47 37.07
CA PRO A 19 -8.43 -4.80 38.28
C PRO A 19 -7.19 -5.47 38.89
N ASP A 20 -6.75 -6.64 38.40
CA ASP A 20 -5.66 -7.43 38.99
C ASP A 20 -4.28 -6.72 38.88
N GLY A 21 -4.14 -5.81 37.93
CA GLY A 21 -2.96 -4.97 37.75
C GLY A 21 -3.29 -3.48 37.92
N ASN A 22 -2.25 -2.66 38.11
CA ASN A 22 -2.38 -1.20 38.26
C ASN A 22 -2.73 -0.47 36.95
N SER A 23 -2.69 -1.16 35.79
CA SER A 23 -2.99 -0.61 34.47
C SER A 23 -3.23 -1.74 33.46
N ASN A 24 -3.89 -1.43 32.35
CA ASN A 24 -3.89 -2.32 31.19
C ASN A 24 -2.60 -2.13 30.39
N LEU A 25 -1.98 -3.22 30.00
CA LEU A 25 -0.80 -3.24 29.13
C LEU A 25 -0.93 -4.37 28.10
N SER A 26 -0.70 -4.06 26.83
CA SER A 26 -0.73 -5.04 25.75
C SER A 26 0.60 -5.07 25.01
N GLU A 27 1.00 -6.26 24.60
CA GLU A 27 1.97 -6.50 23.55
C GLU A 27 1.25 -6.63 22.21
N ILE A 28 1.78 -5.98 21.18
CA ILE A 28 1.26 -6.07 19.80
C ILE A 28 2.34 -6.73 18.95
N VAL A 29 2.01 -7.88 18.37
CA VAL A 29 2.83 -8.58 17.37
C VAL A 29 2.16 -8.39 16.02
N ILE A 30 2.87 -7.78 15.08
CA ILE A 30 2.35 -7.43 13.76
C ILE A 30 3.46 -7.59 12.71
N GLY A 31 3.12 -8.16 11.56
CA GLY A 31 4.04 -8.20 10.41
C GLY A 31 4.16 -6.83 9.74
N SER A 32 5.30 -6.54 9.15
CA SER A 32 5.58 -5.28 8.43
C SER A 32 4.57 -5.00 7.30
N HIS A 33 4.15 -6.04 6.57
CA HIS A 33 3.14 -5.98 5.51
C HIS A 33 1.73 -6.36 5.97
N THR A 34 1.31 -5.91 7.15
CA THR A 34 -0.02 -6.23 7.68
C THR A 34 -0.99 -5.06 7.51
N GLY A 35 -2.14 -5.32 6.86
CA GLY A 35 -3.19 -4.30 6.64
C GLY A 35 -2.70 -3.17 5.76
N THR A 36 -3.13 -1.93 6.01
CA THR A 36 -2.56 -0.78 5.32
C THR A 36 -1.11 -0.59 5.75
N HIS A 37 -0.19 -0.58 4.79
CA HIS A 37 1.24 -0.44 5.01
C HIS A 37 1.92 0.30 3.86
N VAL A 38 3.19 0.65 4.05
CA VAL A 38 4.04 1.25 3.03
C VAL A 38 5.29 0.41 2.85
N ASP A 39 5.72 0.26 1.60
CA ASP A 39 6.95 -0.43 1.22
C ASP A 39 8.07 0.56 0.92
N SER A 40 9.29 0.16 1.26
CA SER A 40 10.52 0.87 0.92
C SER A 40 11.41 0.02 -0.01
N LEU A 41 12.45 0.63 -0.56
CA LEU A 41 13.38 -0.07 -1.46
C LEU A 41 14.06 -1.29 -0.80
N LEU A 42 14.20 -1.30 0.52
CA LEU A 42 14.73 -2.44 1.27
C LEU A 42 13.91 -3.72 1.05
N HIS A 43 12.62 -3.61 0.68
CA HIS A 43 11.76 -4.76 0.40
C HIS A 43 12.26 -5.63 -0.77
N VAL A 44 12.92 -5.02 -1.74
CA VAL A 44 13.41 -5.72 -2.95
C VAL A 44 14.94 -5.67 -3.12
N LYS A 45 15.65 -4.93 -2.26
CA LYS A 45 17.09 -4.72 -2.38
C LYS A 45 17.77 -4.65 -1.03
N ASN A 46 18.58 -5.66 -0.70
CA ASN A 46 19.34 -5.70 0.56
C ASN A 46 20.23 -4.48 0.74
N GLY A 47 20.25 -3.93 1.95
CA GLY A 47 21.07 -2.78 2.31
C GLY A 47 20.59 -1.44 1.74
N ALA A 48 19.42 -1.40 1.09
CA ALA A 48 18.81 -0.18 0.60
C ALA A 48 18.09 0.62 1.69
N SER A 49 17.46 1.76 1.29
CA SER A 49 16.69 2.63 2.18
C SER A 49 15.50 1.90 2.80
N ALA A 50 15.33 2.05 4.10
CA ALA A 50 14.22 1.51 4.89
C ALA A 50 13.04 2.49 4.94
N VAL A 51 11.95 2.09 5.60
CA VAL A 51 10.75 2.94 5.77
C VAL A 51 11.08 4.29 6.44
N THR A 52 12.04 4.31 7.37
CA THR A 52 12.48 5.54 8.04
C THR A 52 13.19 6.54 7.12
N ASP A 53 13.62 6.10 5.96
CA ASP A 53 14.38 6.90 5.00
C ASP A 53 13.47 7.46 3.86
N LEU A 54 12.17 7.12 3.87
CA LEU A 54 11.21 7.60 2.86
C LEU A 54 11.03 9.13 2.96
N PRO A 55 10.99 9.83 1.82
CA PRO A 55 10.75 11.28 1.79
C PRO A 55 9.35 11.62 2.34
N TYR A 56 9.24 12.64 3.18
CA TYR A 56 7.93 13.05 3.75
C TYR A 56 6.92 13.47 2.68
N ASP A 57 7.38 14.08 1.60
CA ASP A 57 6.52 14.51 0.49
C ASP A 57 6.01 13.35 -0.37
N SER A 58 6.52 12.12 -0.17
CA SER A 58 5.94 10.89 -0.71
C SER A 58 4.89 10.27 0.22
N LEU A 59 4.87 10.69 1.48
CA LEU A 59 3.96 10.19 2.51
C LEU A 59 2.78 11.14 2.77
N VAL A 60 2.97 12.43 2.49
CA VAL A 60 1.99 13.49 2.79
C VAL A 60 1.96 14.49 1.65
N GLY A 61 0.76 14.79 1.13
CA GLY A 61 0.63 15.79 0.08
C GLY A 61 -0.65 15.73 -0.74
N PRO A 62 -0.79 16.64 -1.72
CA PRO A 62 -1.88 16.59 -2.67
C PRO A 62 -1.90 15.26 -3.40
N SER A 63 -3.07 14.66 -3.51
CA SER A 63 -3.26 13.34 -4.08
C SER A 63 -4.49 13.25 -4.97
N ARG A 64 -4.59 12.17 -5.71
CA ARG A 64 -5.74 11.88 -6.56
C ARG A 64 -6.15 10.43 -6.45
N VAL A 65 -7.44 10.20 -6.21
CA VAL A 65 -8.06 8.87 -6.30
C VAL A 65 -8.56 8.66 -7.72
N ILE A 66 -8.07 7.64 -8.37
CA ILE A 66 -8.43 7.20 -9.73
C ILE A 66 -9.36 6.00 -9.62
N ASP A 67 -10.51 6.06 -10.30
CA ASP A 67 -11.46 4.95 -10.33
C ASP A 67 -11.11 3.97 -11.46
N LEU A 68 -10.71 2.78 -11.06
CA LEU A 68 -10.44 1.62 -11.92
C LEU A 68 -11.33 0.43 -11.52
N SER A 69 -12.50 0.70 -10.94
CA SER A 69 -13.39 -0.35 -10.41
C SER A 69 -13.97 -1.27 -11.49
N GLN A 70 -13.91 -0.87 -12.75
CA GLN A 70 -14.30 -1.69 -13.90
C GLN A 70 -13.21 -2.70 -14.33
N ILE A 71 -11.98 -2.58 -13.84
CA ILE A 71 -10.90 -3.50 -14.17
C ILE A 71 -11.11 -4.82 -13.42
N GLU A 72 -11.04 -5.92 -14.13
CA GLU A 72 -11.29 -7.26 -13.55
C GLU A 72 -10.02 -7.98 -13.13
N THR A 73 -8.89 -7.71 -13.78
CA THR A 73 -7.65 -8.47 -13.57
C THR A 73 -6.44 -7.55 -13.35
N GLY A 74 -5.66 -7.30 -14.39
CA GLY A 74 -4.43 -6.50 -14.30
C GLY A 74 -4.62 -5.08 -14.81
N ILE A 75 -4.12 -4.11 -14.06
CA ILE A 75 -4.07 -2.70 -14.45
C ILE A 75 -2.93 -2.51 -15.44
N THR A 76 -3.24 -2.05 -16.63
CA THR A 76 -2.29 -1.84 -17.74
C THR A 76 -2.04 -0.36 -18.01
N SER A 77 -1.06 -0.04 -18.83
CA SER A 77 -0.81 1.32 -19.34
C SER A 77 -2.04 1.92 -20.05
N ARG A 78 -2.83 1.08 -20.74
CA ARG A 78 -4.07 1.50 -21.44
C ARG A 78 -5.13 1.97 -20.45
N ASP A 79 -5.21 1.34 -19.27
CA ASP A 79 -6.15 1.70 -18.22
C ASP A 79 -5.74 3.01 -17.52
N LEU A 80 -4.45 3.27 -17.43
CA LEU A 80 -3.89 4.43 -16.75
C LEU A 80 -3.81 5.68 -17.64
N SER A 81 -3.51 5.53 -18.92
CA SER A 81 -3.25 6.64 -19.85
C SER A 81 -4.39 7.65 -20.00
N PRO A 82 -5.69 7.27 -19.96
CA PRO A 82 -6.79 8.26 -20.02
C PRO A 82 -6.81 9.23 -18.84
N HIS A 83 -6.20 8.86 -17.72
CA HIS A 83 -6.21 9.68 -16.49
C HIS A 83 -5.18 10.81 -16.49
N LYS A 84 -4.32 10.92 -17.52
CA LYS A 84 -3.35 12.03 -17.68
C LYS A 84 -2.54 12.24 -16.39
N ILE A 85 -1.92 11.17 -15.89
CA ILE A 85 -1.10 11.17 -14.69
C ILE A 85 0.14 12.06 -14.91
N ARG A 86 0.53 12.82 -13.89
CA ARG A 86 1.61 13.80 -13.97
C ARG A 86 2.77 13.41 -13.06
N SER A 87 3.95 13.89 -13.41
CA SER A 87 5.13 13.73 -12.57
C SER A 87 4.92 14.31 -11.17
N GLY A 88 5.42 13.61 -10.17
CA GLY A 88 5.34 14.00 -8.76
C GLY A 88 3.97 13.80 -8.11
N GLU A 89 2.97 13.26 -8.81
CA GLU A 89 1.66 12.99 -8.19
C GLU A 89 1.73 11.83 -7.17
N ILE A 90 0.91 11.96 -6.13
CA ILE A 90 0.47 10.84 -5.27
C ILE A 90 -0.84 10.36 -5.86
N ILE A 91 -0.89 9.11 -6.34
CA ILE A 91 -2.10 8.52 -6.92
C ILE A 91 -2.55 7.31 -6.13
N LEU A 92 -3.87 7.20 -5.92
CA LEU A 92 -4.48 6.09 -5.20
C LEU A 92 -5.45 5.39 -6.16
N LEU A 93 -5.22 4.13 -6.42
CA LEU A 93 -5.98 3.33 -7.36
C LEU A 93 -7.13 2.63 -6.64
N LYS A 94 -8.36 3.06 -6.93
CA LYS A 94 -9.58 2.44 -6.44
C LYS A 94 -10.02 1.40 -7.46
N THR A 95 -9.95 0.12 -7.09
CA THR A 95 -10.38 -0.99 -7.93
C THR A 95 -11.61 -1.70 -7.33
N ARG A 96 -12.04 -2.79 -7.95
CA ARG A 96 -13.08 -3.66 -7.38
C ARG A 96 -12.66 -4.34 -6.07
N ASN A 97 -11.36 -4.36 -5.75
CA ASN A 97 -10.84 -4.96 -4.51
C ASN A 97 -11.48 -4.31 -3.28
N SER A 98 -11.63 -2.98 -3.27
CA SER A 98 -12.29 -2.24 -2.19
C SER A 98 -13.69 -2.77 -1.85
N LYS A 99 -14.47 -3.21 -2.87
CA LYS A 99 -15.85 -3.72 -2.67
C LYS A 99 -15.89 -5.12 -2.05
N ARG A 100 -14.83 -5.91 -2.21
CA ARG A 100 -14.76 -7.28 -1.70
C ARG A 100 -14.49 -7.33 -0.19
N GLY A 101 -13.99 -6.24 0.38
CA GLY A 101 -13.67 -6.12 1.79
C GLY A 101 -12.31 -6.74 2.14
N TYR A 102 -11.99 -6.71 3.46
CA TYR A 102 -10.64 -7.01 3.97
C TYR A 102 -10.66 -8.11 5.04
N LYS A 103 -11.64 -9.02 4.98
CA LYS A 103 -11.77 -10.14 5.93
C LYS A 103 -10.99 -11.36 5.48
N GLU A 104 -11.00 -11.63 4.18
CA GLU A 104 -10.41 -12.82 3.57
C GLU A 104 -9.47 -12.42 2.44
N PHE A 105 -8.47 -13.25 2.18
CA PHE A 105 -7.57 -13.08 1.06
C PHE A 105 -8.19 -13.70 -0.20
N TYR A 106 -8.19 -12.92 -1.30
CA TYR A 106 -8.67 -13.34 -2.61
C TYR A 106 -7.51 -13.40 -3.59
N GLU A 107 -7.25 -14.57 -4.18
CA GLU A 107 -6.16 -14.77 -5.12
C GLU A 107 -6.36 -14.04 -6.46
N ASP A 108 -7.62 -13.79 -6.84
CA ASP A 108 -8.05 -13.13 -8.08
C ASP A 108 -8.26 -11.61 -7.92
N PHE A 109 -7.54 -10.98 -7.00
CA PHE A 109 -7.58 -9.52 -6.84
C PHE A 109 -7.03 -8.79 -8.08
N VAL A 110 -7.47 -7.55 -8.25
CA VAL A 110 -6.92 -6.67 -9.28
C VAL A 110 -5.51 -6.25 -8.86
N PHE A 111 -4.54 -6.43 -9.75
CA PHE A 111 -3.12 -6.18 -9.52
C PHE A 111 -2.55 -5.24 -10.57
N MET A 112 -1.35 -4.70 -10.36
CA MET A 112 -0.60 -3.94 -11.34
C MET A 112 0.16 -4.91 -12.28
N THR A 113 0.07 -4.68 -13.60
CA THR A 113 0.92 -5.39 -14.56
C THR A 113 2.29 -4.72 -14.67
N GLU A 114 3.28 -5.42 -15.23
CA GLU A 114 4.60 -4.82 -15.51
C GLU A 114 4.47 -3.64 -16.48
N ASP A 115 3.62 -3.72 -17.49
CA ASP A 115 3.30 -2.63 -18.43
C ASP A 115 2.70 -1.41 -17.72
N GLY A 116 1.78 -1.64 -16.78
CA GLY A 116 1.21 -0.56 -15.96
C GLY A 116 2.24 0.08 -15.03
N ALA A 117 3.11 -0.72 -14.42
CA ALA A 117 4.20 -0.23 -13.58
C ALA A 117 5.21 0.60 -14.38
N ASP A 118 5.63 0.12 -15.54
CA ASP A 118 6.52 0.83 -16.44
C ASP A 118 5.94 2.19 -16.85
N TYR A 119 4.65 2.24 -17.20
CA TYR A 119 3.95 3.48 -17.49
C TYR A 119 4.05 4.47 -16.33
N LEU A 120 3.80 4.04 -15.08
CA LEU A 120 3.87 4.93 -13.90
C LEU A 120 5.29 5.44 -13.64
N VAL A 121 6.30 4.60 -13.85
CA VAL A 121 7.71 5.00 -13.77
C VAL A 121 8.01 6.08 -14.80
N HIS A 122 7.61 5.89 -16.05
CA HIS A 122 7.81 6.89 -17.13
C HIS A 122 7.06 8.20 -16.89
N GLN A 123 5.89 8.14 -16.24
CA GLN A 123 5.17 9.36 -15.84
C GLN A 123 5.84 10.09 -14.66
N GLY A 124 6.82 9.49 -13.99
CA GLY A 124 7.49 10.07 -12.84
C GLY A 124 6.57 10.22 -11.61
N VAL A 125 5.67 9.27 -11.40
CA VAL A 125 4.80 9.22 -10.21
C VAL A 125 5.66 9.13 -8.95
N LYS A 126 5.29 9.86 -7.92
CA LYS A 126 6.01 9.84 -6.64
C LYS A 126 5.53 8.70 -5.73
N THR A 127 4.23 8.53 -5.64
CA THR A 127 3.61 7.56 -4.75
C THR A 127 2.41 6.90 -5.40
N ILE A 128 2.34 5.61 -5.28
CA ILE A 128 1.18 4.81 -5.67
C ILE A 128 0.54 4.17 -4.45
N GLY A 129 -0.79 4.27 -4.35
CA GLY A 129 -1.58 3.53 -3.37
C GLY A 129 -2.48 2.52 -4.06
N HIS A 130 -2.51 1.29 -3.53
CA HIS A 130 -3.34 0.21 -4.04
C HIS A 130 -4.34 -0.26 -2.97
N ASP A 131 -5.56 -0.53 -3.41
CA ASP A 131 -6.67 -0.91 -2.53
C ASP A 131 -6.72 -2.42 -2.23
N TYR A 132 -5.57 -3.07 -2.21
CA TYR A 132 -5.40 -4.45 -1.76
C TYR A 132 -4.05 -4.64 -1.10
N ILE A 133 -3.89 -5.78 -0.36
CA ILE A 133 -2.70 -6.08 0.45
C ILE A 133 -1.46 -6.44 -0.36
N ALA A 134 -1.59 -6.53 -1.68
CA ALA A 134 -0.49 -6.69 -2.62
C ALA A 134 -0.81 -5.98 -3.93
N ILE A 135 0.14 -5.21 -4.45
CA ILE A 135 0.03 -4.55 -5.76
C ILE A 135 0.37 -5.52 -6.90
N GLN A 136 1.21 -6.51 -6.63
CA GLN A 136 1.67 -7.49 -7.62
C GLN A 136 0.77 -8.72 -7.64
N LYS A 137 0.66 -9.36 -8.83
CA LYS A 137 -0.11 -10.60 -9.03
C LYS A 137 0.33 -11.71 -8.05
N PHE A 138 -0.65 -12.35 -7.42
CA PHE A 138 -0.39 -13.48 -6.53
C PHE A 138 0.29 -14.63 -7.27
N ARG A 139 1.29 -15.25 -6.66
CA ARG A 139 2.06 -16.37 -7.24
C ARG A 139 2.65 -16.08 -8.63
N SER A 140 3.02 -14.85 -8.92
CA SER A 140 3.68 -14.49 -10.19
C SER A 140 5.05 -15.13 -10.37
N GLY A 141 5.63 -15.70 -9.31
CA GLY A 141 6.96 -16.32 -9.34
C GLY A 141 8.13 -15.32 -9.34
N ASN A 142 7.85 -14.04 -9.25
CA ASN A 142 8.83 -12.96 -9.23
C ASN A 142 8.31 -11.76 -8.41
N VAL A 143 9.13 -10.72 -8.27
CA VAL A 143 8.81 -9.44 -7.59
C VAL A 143 8.99 -8.25 -8.54
N ASN A 144 8.81 -8.45 -9.85
CA ASN A 144 9.15 -7.46 -10.87
C ASN A 144 8.43 -6.13 -10.70
N VAL A 145 7.12 -6.14 -10.42
CA VAL A 145 6.33 -4.91 -10.25
C VAL A 145 6.85 -4.08 -9.06
N HIS A 146 7.05 -4.71 -7.90
CA HIS A 146 7.63 -4.02 -6.74
C HIS A 146 9.02 -3.48 -7.08
N LYS A 147 9.87 -4.32 -7.71
CA LYS A 147 11.22 -3.93 -8.07
C LYS A 147 11.25 -2.74 -9.02
N MET A 148 10.45 -2.77 -10.09
CA MET A 148 10.35 -1.67 -11.06
C MET A 148 9.96 -0.35 -10.39
N LEU A 149 8.91 -0.37 -9.56
CA LEU A 149 8.41 0.83 -8.89
C LEU A 149 9.38 1.35 -7.83
N LEU A 150 9.87 0.47 -6.94
CA LEU A 150 10.74 0.87 -5.83
C LEU A 150 12.15 1.28 -6.29
N GLU A 151 12.73 0.62 -7.30
CA GLU A 151 14.03 1.01 -7.86
C GLU A 151 13.96 2.34 -8.63
N ALA A 152 12.80 2.68 -9.19
CA ALA A 152 12.55 4.00 -9.77
C ALA A 152 12.26 5.09 -8.72
N GLY A 153 12.27 4.75 -7.43
CA GLY A 153 12.08 5.69 -6.33
C GLY A 153 10.63 6.00 -5.96
N LEU A 154 9.67 5.24 -6.48
CA LEU A 154 8.27 5.39 -6.06
C LEU A 154 8.08 4.80 -4.65
N THR A 155 7.18 5.41 -3.89
CA THR A 155 6.68 4.86 -2.64
C THR A 155 5.40 4.06 -2.92
N ILE A 156 5.28 2.86 -2.35
CA ILE A 156 4.11 2.00 -2.55
C ILE A 156 3.32 1.92 -1.24
N PHE A 157 2.03 2.29 -1.28
CA PHE A 157 1.08 1.98 -0.23
C PHE A 157 0.17 0.84 -0.66
N GLU A 158 0.02 -0.15 0.18
CA GLU A 158 -0.86 -1.30 -0.03
C GLU A 158 -1.92 -1.40 1.07
N GLY A 159 -2.98 -2.17 0.82
CA GLY A 159 -4.04 -2.39 1.79
C GLY A 159 -4.88 -1.14 2.11
N LEU A 160 -4.99 -0.19 1.20
CA LEU A 160 -5.84 0.98 1.35
C LEU A 160 -7.31 0.59 1.29
N ASN A 161 -8.12 1.06 2.23
CA ASN A 161 -9.57 0.93 2.15
C ASN A 161 -10.19 2.15 1.46
N LEU A 162 -10.51 2.01 0.17
CA LEU A 162 -11.11 3.05 -0.64
C LEU A 162 -12.61 2.82 -0.91
N THR A 163 -13.28 1.93 -0.17
CA THR A 163 -14.69 1.55 -0.39
C THR A 163 -15.59 2.77 -0.46
N GLU A 164 -15.56 3.64 0.55
CA GLU A 164 -16.41 4.83 0.65
C GLU A 164 -15.78 6.09 0.02
N VAL A 165 -14.58 5.95 -0.57
CA VAL A 165 -13.88 7.09 -1.16
C VAL A 165 -14.36 7.32 -2.59
N ARG A 166 -14.82 8.54 -2.89
CA ARG A 166 -15.16 8.95 -4.26
C ARG A 166 -13.90 9.31 -5.04
N PRO A 167 -13.87 9.05 -6.36
CA PRO A 167 -12.78 9.55 -7.21
C PRO A 167 -12.66 11.07 -7.11
N GLY A 168 -11.42 11.58 -7.18
CA GLY A 168 -11.19 13.02 -7.09
C GLY A 168 -9.88 13.40 -6.40
N ARG A 169 -9.75 14.68 -6.08
CA ARG A 169 -8.56 15.25 -5.43
C ARG A 169 -8.75 15.29 -3.92
N TYR A 170 -7.66 15.00 -3.22
CA TYR A 170 -7.58 14.96 -1.76
C TYR A 170 -6.21 15.45 -1.30
N TYR A 171 -6.07 15.64 0.00
CA TYR A 171 -4.79 15.72 0.67
C TYR A 171 -4.55 14.39 1.39
N PHE A 172 -3.53 13.66 0.97
CA PHE A 172 -3.17 12.36 1.53
C PHE A 172 -2.23 12.52 2.71
N VAL A 173 -2.48 11.75 3.76
CA VAL A 173 -1.57 11.57 4.89
C VAL A 173 -1.43 10.08 5.12
N GLY A 174 -0.25 9.53 4.84
CA GLY A 174 0.07 8.11 5.00
C GLY A 174 1.34 7.95 5.82
N LEU A 175 1.23 7.97 7.16
CA LEU A 175 2.40 7.90 8.02
C LEU A 175 2.58 6.48 8.58
N PRO A 176 3.71 5.82 8.27
CA PRO A 176 4.05 4.52 8.83
C PRO A 176 4.51 4.60 10.27
N LEU A 177 4.52 3.46 10.95
CA LEU A 177 5.30 3.29 12.17
C LEU A 177 6.77 3.61 11.87
N LYS A 178 7.41 4.38 12.76
CA LYS A 178 8.82 4.76 12.61
C LYS A 178 9.73 3.61 13.05
N VAL A 179 9.82 2.59 12.20
CA VAL A 179 10.67 1.40 12.40
C VAL A 179 11.58 1.22 11.19
N ARG A 180 12.81 0.75 11.43
CA ARG A 180 13.79 0.55 10.36
C ARG A 180 13.63 -0.84 9.73
N THR A 181 12.58 -1.00 8.95
CA THR A 181 12.20 -2.23 8.26
C THR A 181 11.94 -1.96 6.77
N GLU A 182 11.80 -3.01 5.99
CA GLU A 182 11.50 -2.96 4.55
C GLU A 182 10.09 -2.45 4.24
N ALA A 183 9.17 -2.61 5.20
CA ALA A 183 7.81 -2.10 5.16
C ALA A 183 7.34 -1.78 6.58
N ALA A 184 6.29 -0.98 6.73
CA ALA A 184 5.67 -0.76 8.03
C ALA A 184 4.16 -0.49 7.91
N PRO A 185 3.34 -0.98 8.87
CA PRO A 185 1.95 -0.59 8.98
C PRO A 185 1.81 0.93 9.06
N ALA A 186 0.80 1.45 8.36
CA ALA A 186 0.58 2.88 8.23
C ALA A 186 -0.87 3.28 8.56
N ARG A 187 -1.04 4.50 9.08
CA ARG A 187 -2.34 5.15 9.16
C ARG A 187 -2.51 6.04 7.93
N ALA A 188 -3.38 5.65 7.00
CA ALA A 188 -3.67 6.41 5.79
C ALA A 188 -5.00 7.17 5.94
N LEU A 189 -4.98 8.46 5.61
CA LEU A 189 -6.13 9.35 5.66
C LEU A 189 -6.22 10.17 4.37
N LEU A 190 -7.45 10.51 3.98
CA LEU A 190 -7.76 11.46 2.91
C LEU A 190 -8.56 12.63 3.49
N LEU A 191 -8.04 13.83 3.29
CA LEU A 191 -8.67 15.09 3.70
C LEU A 191 -9.20 15.82 2.47
N ARG A 192 -10.34 16.49 2.60
CA ARG A 192 -10.95 17.39 1.59
C ARG A 192 -10.81 18.83 2.00
#